data_fd9350ddb8f87aaba8ea141091ae645a
#
_entry.id   fd9350ddb8f87aaba8ea141091ae645a
#
_cell.length_a   1.000
_cell.length_b   1.000
_cell.length_c   1.000
_cell.angle_alpha   90.00
_cell.angle_beta   90.00
_cell.angle_gamma   90.00
#
_symmetry.space_group_name_H-M   'P 1'
#
loop_
_entity.id
_entity.type
_entity.pdbx_description
1 polymer ?
#
loop_
_entity_poly.entity_id
_entity_poly.type
_entity_poly.pdbx_seq_one_letter_code
_entity_poly.pdbx_strand_id
1 'polypeptide(L)'
;MGFRRAMALAAVFVTGFILCGTLAFQAVPAAAAETKTGVGLSEHALMAYRDGWKYQYGNYGQYTNGVRSTDCSGLVKSYLWWRGNDCDPEPNLVSVAGSSQSMLSSAKVKGTIRLSDSSTLPRIHGLILYSPGHVGIYVGGNKSVDNRCTGENVKYGDVIGGNYHWTTWFKLPQVSYPENGFVTFDGNQYYYENGQYVVDTSRTIDGVTYTFDHNGVMSSSN
;
A
#
# COMPACT_ATOMS: atom_id res chain seq x y z
N MET A 1 3.86 44.53 -90.67
CA MET A 1 2.49 44.45 -90.04
C MET A 1 2.57 43.41 -88.95
N GLY A 2 2.65 43.76 -87.70
CA GLY A 2 2.74 42.85 -86.57
C GLY A 2 2.12 43.47 -85.32
N PHE A 3 0.97 42.98 -85.02
CA PHE A 3 0.22 43.39 -83.77
C PHE A 3 0.94 42.83 -82.54
N ARG A 4 1.39 43.67 -81.63
CA ARG A 4 1.80 43.32 -80.28
C ARG A 4 0.57 43.32 -79.35
N ARG A 5 0.24 42.17 -78.88
CA ARG A 5 -0.78 42.06 -77.75
C ARG A 5 -0.07 42.21 -76.40
N ALA A 6 -0.48 43.21 -75.65
CA ALA A 6 -0.06 43.41 -74.28
C ALA A 6 -0.83 42.42 -73.37
N MET A 7 -0.09 41.58 -72.62
CA MET A 7 -0.69 40.81 -71.51
C MET A 7 -0.60 41.59 -70.23
N ALA A 8 -1.76 41.89 -69.66
CA ALA A 8 -1.89 42.46 -68.31
C ALA A 8 -1.68 41.34 -67.28
N LEU A 9 -0.69 41.48 -66.42
CA LEU A 9 -0.53 40.64 -65.22
C LEU A 9 -1.44 41.17 -64.15
N ALA A 10 -2.41 40.35 -63.75
CA ALA A 10 -3.22 40.57 -62.56
C ALA A 10 -2.47 40.03 -61.34
N ALA A 11 -2.03 40.87 -60.43
CA ALA A 11 -1.44 40.45 -59.16
C ALA A 11 -2.57 40.08 -58.19
N VAL A 12 -2.64 38.80 -57.82
CA VAL A 12 -3.53 38.33 -56.77
C VAL A 12 -2.81 38.48 -55.42
N PHE A 13 -3.26 39.42 -54.59
CA PHE A 13 -2.82 39.52 -53.21
C PHE A 13 -3.54 38.41 -52.38
N VAL A 14 -2.85 37.38 -52.00
CA VAL A 14 -3.31 36.39 -51.01
C VAL A 14 -2.96 36.94 -49.62
N THR A 15 -3.94 37.53 -48.94
CA THR A 15 -3.83 37.89 -47.53
C THR A 15 -3.92 36.59 -46.70
N GLY A 16 -2.76 36.06 -46.29
CA GLY A 16 -2.67 34.96 -45.37
C GLY A 16 -3.11 35.42 -43.95
N PHE A 17 -4.27 34.98 -43.48
CA PHE A 17 -4.64 35.02 -42.08
C PHE A 17 -3.84 33.98 -41.34
N ILE A 18 -2.85 34.37 -40.56
CA ILE A 18 -2.17 33.47 -39.59
C ILE A 18 -3.14 33.35 -38.43
N LEU A 19 -3.89 32.22 -38.40
CA LEU A 19 -4.65 31.82 -37.23
C LEU A 19 -3.65 31.34 -36.16
N CYS A 20 -3.28 32.23 -35.23
CA CYS A 20 -2.51 31.85 -34.05
C CYS A 20 -3.44 31.05 -33.12
N GLY A 21 -3.54 29.74 -33.37
CA GLY A 21 -4.23 28.82 -32.51
C GLY A 21 -3.47 28.72 -31.19
N THR A 22 -4.00 29.33 -30.12
CA THR A 22 -3.56 29.06 -28.75
C THR A 22 -3.89 27.62 -28.44
N LEU A 23 -2.87 26.75 -28.47
CA LEU A 23 -2.97 25.40 -27.89
C LEU A 23 -3.21 25.58 -26.40
N ALA A 24 -4.46 25.49 -25.99
CA ALA A 24 -4.81 25.36 -24.58
C ALA A 24 -4.21 24.01 -24.13
N PHE A 25 -3.12 24.06 -23.38
CA PHE A 25 -2.64 22.93 -22.59
C PHE A 25 -3.74 22.61 -21.59
N GLN A 26 -4.55 21.62 -21.89
CA GLN A 26 -5.42 21.04 -20.88
C GLN A 26 -4.51 20.39 -19.84
N ALA A 27 -4.50 20.95 -18.64
CA ALA A 27 -3.85 20.32 -17.51
C ALA A 27 -4.47 18.93 -17.34
N VAL A 28 -3.68 17.87 -17.53
CA VAL A 28 -4.09 16.52 -17.18
C VAL A 28 -4.41 16.57 -15.69
N PRO A 29 -5.63 16.20 -15.26
CA PRO A 29 -5.95 16.19 -13.84
C PRO A 29 -4.93 15.32 -13.14
N ALA A 30 -4.31 15.83 -12.08
CA ALA A 30 -3.42 15.05 -11.24
C ALA A 30 -4.19 13.80 -10.81
N ALA A 31 -3.67 12.63 -11.12
CA ALA A 31 -4.28 11.37 -10.70
C ALA A 31 -4.53 11.47 -9.19
N ALA A 32 -5.78 11.24 -8.77
CA ALA A 32 -6.10 11.24 -7.35
C ALA A 32 -5.12 10.30 -6.63
N ALA A 33 -4.49 10.79 -5.56
CA ALA A 33 -3.53 9.99 -4.82
C ALA A 33 -4.21 8.68 -4.39
N GLU A 34 -3.60 7.56 -4.75
CA GLU A 34 -4.13 6.23 -4.43
C GLU A 34 -4.31 6.11 -2.91
N THR A 35 -5.52 5.73 -2.49
CA THR A 35 -5.82 5.58 -1.06
C THR A 35 -5.00 4.43 -0.49
N LYS A 36 -4.09 4.70 0.43
CA LYS A 36 -3.31 3.68 1.12
C LYS A 36 -4.20 2.89 2.08
N THR A 37 -4.18 1.57 1.97
CA THR A 37 -5.05 0.66 2.75
C THR A 37 -4.25 -0.29 3.63
N GLY A 38 -4.87 -0.79 4.70
CA GLY A 38 -4.26 -1.83 5.55
C GLY A 38 -4.00 -3.12 4.79
N VAL A 39 -4.93 -3.50 3.92
CA VAL A 39 -4.77 -4.67 3.03
C VAL A 39 -3.55 -4.49 2.12
N GLY A 40 -3.47 -3.37 1.40
CA GLY A 40 -2.32 -3.08 0.54
C GLY A 40 -1.00 -2.99 1.30
N LEU A 41 -1.01 -2.50 2.56
CA LEU A 41 0.19 -2.51 3.42
C LEU A 41 0.62 -3.95 3.76
N SER A 42 -0.33 -4.86 4.03
CA SER A 42 -0.04 -6.28 4.25
C SER A 42 0.49 -6.96 3.00
N GLU A 43 -0.11 -6.69 1.83
CA GLU A 43 0.36 -7.23 0.54
C GLU A 43 1.77 -6.75 0.21
N HIS A 44 2.05 -5.46 0.42
CA HIS A 44 3.38 -4.89 0.25
C HIS A 44 4.43 -5.54 1.15
N ALA A 45 4.08 -5.80 2.41
CA ALA A 45 4.95 -6.50 3.35
C ALA A 45 5.24 -7.94 2.90
N LEU A 46 4.21 -8.68 2.45
CA LEU A 46 4.38 -10.03 1.89
C LEU A 46 5.22 -10.01 0.61
N MET A 47 5.04 -9.02 -0.26
CA MET A 47 5.88 -8.83 -1.45
C MET A 47 7.34 -8.64 -1.03
N ALA A 48 7.63 -7.75 -0.10
CA ALA A 48 8.99 -7.51 0.38
C ALA A 48 9.65 -8.76 0.97
N TYR A 49 8.87 -9.61 1.66
CA TYR A 49 9.34 -10.91 2.16
C TYR A 49 9.64 -11.87 1.01
N ARG A 50 8.72 -12.03 0.04
CA ARG A 50 8.86 -12.94 -1.11
C ARG A 50 10.02 -12.56 -2.02
N ASP A 51 10.22 -11.26 -2.22
CA ASP A 51 11.31 -10.70 -3.03
C ASP A 51 12.65 -10.69 -2.30
N GLY A 52 12.69 -11.11 -1.03
CA GLY A 52 13.90 -11.23 -0.25
C GLY A 52 14.60 -9.90 0.06
N TRP A 53 13.83 -8.84 0.30
CA TRP A 53 14.37 -7.53 0.63
C TRP A 53 15.33 -7.59 1.80
N LYS A 54 16.38 -6.76 1.75
CA LYS A 54 17.46 -6.77 2.73
C LYS A 54 17.25 -5.72 3.82
N TYR A 55 17.91 -5.94 4.94
CA TYR A 55 17.96 -4.91 5.98
C TYR A 55 19.08 -3.91 5.68
N GLN A 56 18.69 -2.64 5.72
CA GLN A 56 19.64 -1.54 5.78
C GLN A 56 19.05 -0.39 6.59
N TYR A 57 19.73 0.01 7.64
CA TYR A 57 19.30 1.10 8.51
C TYR A 57 19.10 2.40 7.72
N GLY A 58 17.96 3.05 7.91
CA GLY A 58 17.58 4.30 7.23
C GLY A 58 17.00 4.14 5.83
N ASN A 59 17.04 2.94 5.23
CA ASN A 59 16.44 2.69 3.93
C ASN A 59 14.93 2.43 4.03
N TYR A 60 14.21 2.75 2.95
CA TYR A 60 12.75 2.68 2.84
C TYR A 60 12.28 2.08 1.51
N GLY A 61 13.05 1.14 0.93
CA GLY A 61 12.70 0.41 -0.28
C GLY A 61 13.54 0.76 -1.50
N GLN A 62 14.57 1.58 -1.36
CA GLN A 62 15.51 1.87 -2.44
C GLN A 62 16.28 0.62 -2.85
N TYR A 63 16.66 0.55 -4.13
CA TYR A 63 17.62 -0.44 -4.59
C TYR A 63 19.01 -0.15 -4.03
N THR A 64 19.60 -1.18 -3.43
CA THR A 64 20.98 -1.18 -2.96
C THR A 64 21.65 -2.47 -3.44
N ASN A 65 22.66 -2.36 -4.29
CA ASN A 65 23.35 -3.51 -4.88
C ASN A 65 22.42 -4.53 -5.59
N GLY A 66 21.43 -4.02 -6.34
CA GLY A 66 20.51 -4.84 -7.13
C GLY A 66 19.36 -5.50 -6.34
N VAL A 67 19.21 -5.16 -5.06
CA VAL A 67 18.09 -5.64 -4.23
C VAL A 67 17.51 -4.46 -3.44
N ARG A 68 16.20 -4.50 -3.19
CA ARG A 68 15.55 -3.51 -2.34
C ARG A 68 15.92 -3.71 -0.87
N SER A 69 16.00 -2.63 -0.13
CA SER A 69 16.35 -2.66 1.29
C SER A 69 15.56 -1.65 2.11
N THR A 70 15.28 -2.02 3.36
CA THR A 70 14.59 -1.17 4.34
C THR A 70 15.16 -1.41 5.74
N ASP A 71 14.91 -0.50 6.68
CA ASP A 71 14.83 -0.86 8.09
C ASP A 71 13.38 -1.23 8.47
N CYS A 72 13.11 -1.47 9.75
CA CYS A 72 11.78 -1.86 10.22
C CYS A 72 10.72 -0.79 9.93
N SER A 73 10.99 0.48 10.22
CA SER A 73 10.11 1.61 9.94
C SER A 73 10.09 1.97 8.46
N GLY A 74 11.19 1.71 7.78
CA GLY A 74 11.34 1.87 6.34
C GLY A 74 10.45 0.95 5.54
N LEU A 75 10.18 -0.27 6.03
CA LEU A 75 9.22 -1.19 5.39
C LEU A 75 7.80 -0.60 5.36
N VAL A 76 7.38 0.05 6.43
CA VAL A 76 6.09 0.77 6.47
C VAL A 76 6.11 2.00 5.55
N LYS A 77 7.19 2.79 5.60
CA LYS A 77 7.35 3.98 4.76
C LYS A 77 7.40 3.63 3.27
N SER A 78 8.04 2.51 2.91
CA SER A 78 8.13 2.08 1.53
C SER A 78 6.74 1.96 0.89
N TYR A 79 5.76 1.38 1.57
CA TYR A 79 4.38 1.32 1.09
C TYR A 79 3.74 2.70 0.94
N LEU A 80 3.87 3.55 1.95
CA LEU A 80 3.25 4.88 1.94
C LEU A 80 3.84 5.80 0.86
N TRP A 81 5.11 5.62 0.54
CA TRP A 81 5.87 6.43 -0.41
C TRP A 81 5.96 5.82 -1.81
N TRP A 82 5.42 4.61 -2.00
CA TRP A 82 5.44 3.91 -3.28
C TRP A 82 4.31 4.37 -4.19
N ARG A 83 4.65 4.69 -5.44
CA ARG A 83 3.66 5.00 -6.49
C ARG A 83 3.31 3.79 -7.36
N GLY A 84 3.87 2.61 -7.04
CA GLY A 84 3.79 1.41 -7.87
C GLY A 84 4.91 1.32 -8.90
N ASN A 85 5.00 0.16 -9.56
CA ASN A 85 5.99 -0.16 -10.57
C ASN A 85 7.44 -0.27 -10.04
N ASP A 86 8.43 -0.18 -10.95
CA ASP A 86 9.84 -0.34 -10.64
C ASP A 86 10.52 0.91 -10.08
N CYS A 87 9.76 1.98 -9.81
CA CYS A 87 10.29 3.21 -9.25
C CYS A 87 10.68 3.04 -7.78
N ASP A 88 11.69 3.78 -7.34
CA ASP A 88 11.99 3.89 -5.92
C ASP A 88 10.89 4.65 -5.17
N PRO A 89 10.65 4.34 -3.88
CA PRO A 89 9.71 5.11 -3.07
C PRO A 89 10.11 6.58 -3.02
N GLU A 90 9.12 7.46 -3.15
CA GLU A 90 9.30 8.91 -3.11
C GLU A 90 9.17 9.41 -1.66
N PRO A 91 10.28 9.81 -1.00
CA PRO A 91 10.24 10.24 0.39
C PRO A 91 9.26 11.39 0.60
N ASN A 92 8.49 11.29 1.69
CA ASN A 92 7.49 12.28 2.09
C ASN A 92 6.27 12.43 1.14
N LEU A 93 6.07 11.50 0.21
CA LEU A 93 4.83 11.45 -0.58
C LEU A 93 3.59 11.47 0.33
N VAL A 94 3.66 10.75 1.45
CA VAL A 94 2.71 10.80 2.55
C VAL A 94 3.47 11.12 3.82
N SER A 95 3.02 12.13 4.58
CA SER A 95 3.64 12.49 5.85
C SER A 95 3.43 11.38 6.88
N VAL A 96 4.50 10.78 7.36
CA VAL A 96 4.51 9.71 8.36
C VAL A 96 5.61 9.91 9.37
N ALA A 97 5.37 9.50 10.61
CA ALA A 97 6.34 9.61 11.70
C ALA A 97 7.63 8.82 11.40
N GLY A 98 8.76 9.39 11.79
CA GLY A 98 10.09 8.94 11.32
C GLY A 98 10.60 7.64 11.93
N SER A 99 10.23 7.32 13.19
CA SER A 99 10.72 6.14 13.92
C SER A 99 9.57 5.23 14.37
N SER A 100 9.89 4.00 14.77
CA SER A 100 8.93 3.06 15.35
C SER A 100 8.19 3.65 16.56
N GLN A 101 8.91 4.31 17.46
CA GLN A 101 8.34 4.97 18.65
C GLN A 101 7.43 6.14 18.27
N SER A 102 7.83 6.97 17.32
CA SER A 102 7.02 8.12 16.89
C SER A 102 5.79 7.69 16.09
N MET A 103 5.85 6.58 15.35
CA MET A 103 4.67 5.97 14.71
C MET A 103 3.65 5.53 15.78
N LEU A 104 4.08 4.81 16.83
CA LEU A 104 3.20 4.43 17.94
C LEU A 104 2.62 5.66 18.65
N SER A 105 3.42 6.71 18.85
CA SER A 105 2.97 7.94 19.52
C SER A 105 1.92 8.69 18.71
N SER A 106 1.99 8.68 17.39
CA SER A 106 1.03 9.32 16.47
C SER A 106 -0.29 8.55 16.34
N ALA A 107 -0.32 7.28 16.73
CA ALA A 107 -1.47 6.43 16.58
C ALA A 107 -2.59 6.77 17.56
N LYS A 108 -3.82 6.98 17.03
CA LYS A 108 -5.03 7.24 17.81
C LYS A 108 -5.72 5.95 18.26
N VAL A 109 -5.60 4.88 17.46
CA VAL A 109 -6.21 3.57 17.74
C VAL A 109 -5.09 2.57 17.95
N LYS A 110 -5.00 2.02 19.14
CA LYS A 110 -3.97 1.06 19.56
C LYS A 110 -4.42 0.21 20.73
N GLY A 111 -3.79 -0.94 20.93
CA GLY A 111 -4.06 -1.85 22.04
C GLY A 111 -2.86 -2.71 22.38
N THR A 112 -2.91 -3.34 23.56
CA THR A 112 -1.86 -4.24 24.04
C THR A 112 -2.03 -5.64 23.44
N ILE A 113 -0.95 -6.27 23.05
CA ILE A 113 -0.89 -7.70 22.68
C ILE A 113 -0.49 -8.48 23.93
N ARG A 114 -1.30 -9.49 24.28
CA ARG A 114 -0.99 -10.45 25.34
C ARG A 114 -0.72 -11.81 24.72
N LEU A 115 0.51 -12.31 24.85
CA LEU A 115 0.92 -13.58 24.19
C LEU A 115 0.16 -14.81 24.71
N SER A 116 -0.49 -14.71 25.86
CA SER A 116 -1.37 -15.73 26.44
C SER A 116 -2.83 -15.62 26.01
N ASP A 117 -3.21 -14.57 25.25
CA ASP A 117 -4.58 -14.26 24.90
C ASP A 117 -4.65 -13.69 23.48
N SER A 118 -4.96 -14.56 22.53
CA SER A 118 -5.05 -14.20 21.11
C SER A 118 -6.17 -13.21 20.78
N SER A 119 -7.19 -13.09 21.65
CA SER A 119 -8.29 -12.13 21.47
C SER A 119 -7.85 -10.67 21.56
N THR A 120 -6.66 -10.42 22.13
CA THR A 120 -6.06 -9.07 22.22
C THR A 120 -5.42 -8.59 20.92
N LEU A 121 -5.28 -9.46 19.92
CA LEU A 121 -4.82 -9.12 18.57
C LEU A 121 -6.02 -9.05 17.62
N PRO A 122 -6.44 -7.85 17.20
CA PRO A 122 -7.56 -7.72 16.27
C PRO A 122 -7.26 -8.33 14.90
N ARG A 123 -8.26 -8.95 14.30
CA ARG A 123 -8.19 -9.54 12.97
C ARG A 123 -8.33 -8.47 11.86
N ILE A 124 -7.30 -7.65 11.70
CA ILE A 124 -7.29 -6.51 10.76
C ILE A 124 -5.97 -6.52 9.99
N HIS A 125 -6.00 -6.75 8.69
CA HIS A 125 -4.80 -6.66 7.86
C HIS A 125 -4.17 -5.27 7.91
N GLY A 126 -2.85 -5.19 8.00
CA GLY A 126 -2.09 -3.95 7.98
C GLY A 126 -1.98 -3.22 9.31
N LEU A 127 -2.41 -3.84 10.43
CA LEU A 127 -2.04 -3.30 11.75
C LEU A 127 -0.52 -3.25 11.85
N ILE A 128 -0.02 -2.18 12.45
CA ILE A 128 1.38 -2.12 12.85
C ILE A 128 1.53 -2.81 14.20
N LEU A 129 2.50 -3.70 14.28
CA LEU A 129 2.94 -4.34 15.49
C LEU A 129 4.15 -3.61 16.03
N TYR A 130 4.22 -3.42 17.33
CA TYR A 130 5.29 -2.69 17.99
C TYR A 130 5.91 -3.51 19.11
N SER A 131 7.21 -3.44 19.19
CA SER A 131 8.06 -3.78 20.33
C SER A 131 9.06 -2.63 20.54
N PRO A 132 9.62 -2.41 21.74
CA PRO A 132 10.57 -1.31 21.96
C PRO A 132 11.68 -1.25 20.90
N GLY A 133 11.70 -0.15 20.14
CA GLY A 133 12.68 0.08 19.06
C GLY A 133 12.37 -0.59 17.73
N HIS A 134 11.25 -1.33 17.58
CA HIS A 134 10.96 -2.10 16.40
C HIS A 134 9.48 -2.06 16.00
N VAL A 135 9.20 -2.20 14.69
CA VAL A 135 7.85 -2.37 14.14
C VAL A 135 7.82 -3.46 13.09
N GLY A 136 6.65 -4.09 12.97
CA GLY A 136 6.30 -5.02 11.91
C GLY A 136 4.87 -4.77 11.43
N ILE A 137 4.43 -5.53 10.46
CA ILE A 137 3.12 -5.44 9.83
C ILE A 137 2.38 -6.74 10.04
N TYR A 138 1.18 -6.68 10.62
CA TYR A 138 0.29 -7.83 10.74
C TYR A 138 -0.35 -8.16 9.40
N VAL A 139 -0.23 -9.40 8.96
CA VAL A 139 -0.69 -9.86 7.65
C VAL A 139 -1.85 -10.87 7.75
N GLY A 140 -2.56 -10.90 8.88
CA GLY A 140 -3.64 -11.85 9.10
C GLY A 140 -3.18 -13.21 9.62
N GLY A 141 -4.13 -14.09 10.03
CA GLY A 141 -3.84 -15.49 10.42
C GLY A 141 -2.75 -15.64 11.49
N ASN A 142 -2.69 -14.71 12.48
CA ASN A 142 -1.61 -14.68 13.48
C ASN A 142 -0.20 -14.47 12.91
N LYS A 143 -0.06 -13.93 11.69
CA LYS A 143 1.24 -13.74 11.02
C LYS A 143 1.66 -12.28 10.96
N SER A 144 2.96 -12.06 11.00
CA SER A 144 3.59 -10.75 10.80
C SER A 144 4.72 -10.83 9.78
N VAL A 145 4.98 -9.68 9.17
CA VAL A 145 6.20 -9.43 8.38
C VAL A 145 6.92 -8.25 8.99
N ASP A 146 8.22 -8.39 9.21
CA ASP A 146 9.07 -7.35 9.75
C ASP A 146 10.49 -7.44 9.17
N ASN A 147 11.20 -6.31 9.09
CA ASN A 147 12.60 -6.27 8.67
C ASN A 147 13.49 -5.99 9.88
N ARG A 148 14.23 -7.01 10.35
CA ARG A 148 14.81 -7.04 11.70
C ARG A 148 16.16 -6.38 11.82
N CYS A 149 17.16 -6.95 11.17
CA CYS A 149 18.54 -6.51 11.25
C CYS A 149 19.37 -7.10 10.10
N THR A 150 20.60 -6.64 9.97
CA THR A 150 21.55 -7.19 8.99
C THR A 150 21.73 -8.71 9.20
N GLY A 151 21.58 -9.47 8.12
CA GLY A 151 21.68 -10.93 8.13
C GLY A 151 20.34 -11.64 8.34
N GLU A 152 19.43 -11.12 9.17
CA GLU A 152 18.08 -11.67 9.30
C GLU A 152 17.15 -11.18 8.19
N ASN A 153 17.24 -9.90 7.82
CA ASN A 153 16.46 -9.28 6.77
C ASN A 153 14.94 -9.36 7.04
N VAL A 154 14.11 -9.36 5.97
CA VAL A 154 12.66 -9.47 6.09
C VAL A 154 12.29 -10.88 6.55
N LYS A 155 11.52 -10.96 7.62
CA LYS A 155 11.03 -12.21 8.24
C LYS A 155 9.51 -12.28 8.16
N TYR A 156 9.02 -13.51 8.10
CA TYR A 156 7.62 -13.88 8.23
C TYR A 156 7.51 -14.85 9.41
N GLY A 157 6.60 -14.58 10.34
CA GLY A 157 6.48 -15.40 11.54
C GLY A 157 5.20 -15.17 12.32
N ASP A 158 5.00 -15.99 13.34
CA ASP A 158 3.83 -15.87 14.22
C ASP A 158 3.94 -14.64 15.14
N VAL A 159 2.80 -13.98 15.37
CA VAL A 159 2.69 -12.88 16.35
C VAL A 159 2.61 -13.46 17.75
N ILE A 160 1.66 -14.37 17.98
CA ILE A 160 1.46 -15.07 19.24
C ILE A 160 2.05 -16.46 19.12
N GLY A 161 2.92 -16.82 20.05
CA GLY A 161 3.67 -18.07 20.01
C GLY A 161 4.92 -18.03 19.12
N GLY A 162 5.21 -16.91 18.47
CA GLY A 162 6.40 -16.72 17.65
C GLY A 162 7.64 -16.34 18.46
N ASN A 163 8.77 -16.24 17.75
CA ASN A 163 10.09 -15.93 18.34
C ASN A 163 10.30 -14.42 18.63
N TYR A 164 9.36 -13.57 18.21
CA TYR A 164 9.46 -12.11 18.41
C TYR A 164 8.37 -11.61 19.35
N HIS A 165 8.76 -10.81 20.33
CA HIS A 165 7.85 -10.30 21.37
C HIS A 165 7.18 -9.00 20.96
N TRP A 166 6.00 -9.09 20.34
CA TRP A 166 5.13 -7.94 20.08
C TRP A 166 4.35 -7.57 21.34
N THR A 167 4.35 -6.27 21.68
CA THR A 167 3.68 -5.75 22.89
C THR A 167 2.43 -4.95 22.59
N THR A 168 2.37 -4.34 21.41
CA THR A 168 1.32 -3.39 21.05
C THR A 168 0.98 -3.54 19.57
N TRP A 169 -0.29 -3.39 19.23
CA TRP A 169 -0.76 -3.16 17.87
C TRP A 169 -1.32 -1.75 17.75
N PHE A 170 -1.27 -1.17 16.53
CA PHE A 170 -1.90 0.11 16.27
C PHE A 170 -2.28 0.30 14.79
N LYS A 171 -3.27 1.18 14.55
CA LYS A 171 -3.64 1.66 13.22
C LYS A 171 -2.81 2.88 12.85
N LEU A 172 -2.24 2.90 11.63
CA LEU A 172 -1.59 4.09 11.09
C LEU A 172 -2.65 5.13 10.68
N PRO A 173 -2.49 6.41 11.05
CA PRO A 173 -3.46 7.45 10.67
C PRO A 173 -3.57 7.67 9.14
N GLN A 174 -2.53 7.32 8.40
CA GLN A 174 -2.42 7.50 6.94
C GLN A 174 -3.02 6.36 6.13
N VAL A 175 -3.55 5.34 6.80
CA VAL A 175 -4.02 4.11 6.17
C VAL A 175 -5.50 3.92 6.48
N SER A 176 -6.30 3.63 5.47
CA SER A 176 -7.70 3.22 5.65
C SER A 176 -7.78 1.72 5.92
N TYR A 177 -8.71 1.32 6.78
CA TYR A 177 -8.92 -0.07 7.15
C TYR A 177 -10.33 -0.51 6.80
N PRO A 178 -10.54 -1.75 6.33
CA PRO A 178 -11.88 -2.25 6.04
C PRO A 178 -12.76 -2.25 7.30
N GLU A 179 -14.01 -1.80 7.15
CA GLU A 179 -15.00 -1.86 8.23
C GLU A 179 -15.98 -3.00 8.02
N ASN A 180 -16.53 -3.14 6.80
CA ASN A 180 -17.51 -4.17 6.45
C ASN A 180 -17.32 -4.61 4.98
N GLY A 181 -17.78 -5.83 4.66
CA GLY A 181 -17.83 -6.35 3.30
C GLY A 181 -16.67 -7.26 2.92
N PHE A 182 -16.71 -7.73 1.67
CA PHE A 182 -15.68 -8.61 1.13
C PHE A 182 -14.38 -7.84 0.85
N VAL A 183 -13.28 -8.51 1.13
CA VAL A 183 -11.91 -8.01 0.91
C VAL A 183 -11.08 -9.13 0.31
N THR A 184 -10.36 -8.83 -0.77
CA THR A 184 -9.35 -9.73 -1.32
C THR A 184 -7.99 -9.39 -0.70
N PHE A 185 -7.32 -10.40 -0.15
CA PHE A 185 -5.97 -10.30 0.36
C PHE A 185 -5.19 -11.56 0.00
N ASP A 186 -4.03 -11.41 -0.61
CA ASP A 186 -3.13 -12.49 -1.05
C ASP A 186 -3.87 -13.59 -1.86
N GLY A 187 -4.76 -13.15 -2.76
CA GLY A 187 -5.58 -14.03 -3.61
C GLY A 187 -6.76 -14.72 -2.91
N ASN A 188 -6.93 -14.53 -1.62
CA ASN A 188 -8.01 -15.11 -0.83
C ASN A 188 -9.09 -14.07 -0.52
N GLN A 189 -10.34 -14.54 -0.33
CA GLN A 189 -11.47 -13.70 0.07
C GLN A 189 -11.69 -13.77 1.58
N TYR A 190 -11.89 -12.59 2.17
CA TYR A 190 -12.24 -12.38 3.57
C TYR A 190 -13.53 -11.58 3.65
N TYR A 191 -14.26 -11.71 4.75
CA TYR A 191 -15.42 -10.87 5.01
C TYR A 191 -15.25 -10.11 6.32
N TYR A 192 -15.36 -8.79 6.24
CA TYR A 192 -15.22 -7.90 7.39
C TYR A 192 -16.58 -7.55 7.97
N GLU A 193 -16.66 -7.55 9.30
CA GLU A 193 -17.78 -7.05 10.09
C GLU A 193 -17.21 -6.21 11.26
N ASN A 194 -17.71 -4.98 11.42
CA ASN A 194 -17.29 -4.09 12.49
C ASN A 194 -15.75 -3.94 12.58
N GLY A 195 -15.10 -3.80 11.44
CA GLY A 195 -13.67 -3.55 11.34
C GLY A 195 -12.76 -4.76 11.54
N GLN A 196 -13.29 -5.98 11.61
CA GLN A 196 -12.48 -7.20 11.71
C GLN A 196 -13.00 -8.28 10.75
N TYR A 197 -12.10 -9.07 10.17
CA TYR A 197 -12.55 -10.22 9.38
C TYR A 197 -13.07 -11.35 10.31
N VAL A 198 -14.11 -12.04 9.80
CA VAL A 198 -14.75 -13.16 10.51
C VAL A 198 -13.90 -14.43 10.37
N VAL A 199 -13.99 -15.32 11.36
CA VAL A 199 -13.30 -16.63 11.40
C VAL A 199 -14.23 -17.70 11.93
N ASP A 200 -13.97 -18.98 11.58
CA ASP A 200 -14.68 -20.17 12.09
C ASP A 200 -16.21 -20.00 12.06
N THR A 201 -16.75 -19.48 10.98
CA THR A 201 -18.17 -19.12 10.92
C THR A 201 -18.72 -19.13 9.49
N SER A 202 -20.04 -19.07 9.38
CA SER A 202 -20.73 -18.84 8.11
C SER A 202 -21.52 -17.53 8.16
N ARG A 203 -21.71 -16.91 6.99
CA ARG A 203 -22.54 -15.70 6.80
C ARG A 203 -23.37 -15.85 5.55
N THR A 204 -24.66 -15.53 5.66
CA THR A 204 -25.55 -15.42 4.49
C THR A 204 -25.61 -13.96 4.07
N ILE A 205 -25.13 -13.68 2.84
CA ILE A 205 -25.02 -12.36 2.27
C ILE A 205 -25.70 -12.41 0.90
N ASP A 206 -26.70 -11.57 0.71
CA ASP A 206 -27.51 -11.53 -0.55
C ASP A 206 -28.06 -12.91 -0.96
N GLY A 207 -28.43 -13.74 0.02
CA GLY A 207 -29.01 -15.06 -0.20
C GLY A 207 -28.00 -16.19 -0.45
N VAL A 208 -26.70 -15.89 -0.48
CA VAL A 208 -25.60 -16.87 -0.62
C VAL A 208 -24.93 -17.06 0.73
N THR A 209 -24.72 -18.32 1.14
CA THR A 209 -24.02 -18.65 2.37
C THR A 209 -22.54 -18.88 2.11
N TYR A 210 -21.71 -18.11 2.78
CA TYR A 210 -20.24 -18.19 2.74
C TYR A 210 -19.71 -18.77 4.03
N THR A 211 -18.73 -19.66 3.96
CA THR A 211 -18.06 -20.26 5.12
C THR A 211 -16.61 -19.76 5.17
N PHE A 212 -16.16 -19.37 6.35
CA PHE A 212 -14.83 -18.83 6.61
C PHE A 212 -14.08 -19.75 7.60
N ASP A 213 -12.84 -20.05 7.27
CA ASP A 213 -11.98 -20.91 8.08
C ASP A 213 -11.40 -20.20 9.32
N HIS A 214 -10.51 -20.90 10.04
CA HIS A 214 -9.83 -20.38 11.22
C HIS A 214 -8.96 -19.14 10.94
N ASN A 215 -8.44 -18.98 9.74
CA ASN A 215 -7.66 -17.82 9.33
C ASN A 215 -8.52 -16.69 8.73
N GLY A 216 -9.81 -16.92 8.58
CA GLY A 216 -10.77 -15.98 7.97
C GLY A 216 -10.85 -16.09 6.45
N VAL A 217 -10.19 -17.09 5.84
CA VAL A 217 -10.27 -17.33 4.40
C VAL A 217 -11.61 -17.96 4.06
N MET A 218 -12.27 -17.42 3.02
CA MET A 218 -13.49 -18.01 2.48
C MET A 218 -13.18 -19.39 1.90
N SER A 219 -13.76 -20.43 2.48
CA SER A 219 -13.53 -21.82 2.11
C SER A 219 -14.58 -22.38 1.16
N SER A 220 -15.81 -21.86 1.19
CA SER A 220 -16.91 -22.26 0.31
C SER A 220 -18.02 -21.23 0.24
N SER A 221 -18.86 -21.31 -0.81
CA SER A 221 -20.12 -20.57 -0.95
C SER A 221 -21.20 -21.51 -1.47
N ASN A 222 -22.44 -21.44 -0.93
CA ASN A 222 -23.61 -22.22 -1.30
C ASN A 222 -24.84 -21.34 -1.46
#